data_a6a801dd3377d2724fa608e8235a7a78
#
_entry.id   a6a801dd3377d2724fa608e8235a7a78
#
_cell.length_a   1.000
_cell.length_b   1.000
_cell.length_c   1.000
_cell.angle_alpha   90.00
_cell.angle_beta   90.00
_cell.angle_gamma   90.00
#
_symmetry.space_group_name_H-M   'P 1'
#
loop_
_entity.id
_entity.type
_entity.pdbx_description
1 polymer ?
#
loop_
_entity_poly.entity_id
_entity_poly.type
_entity_poly.pdbx_seq_one_letter_code
_entity_poly.pdbx_strand_id
1 'polypeptide(L)'
;TSAKDCPDIVVDLLREAAKKAAEADITLALENEHICFADNAVNSVRLIDKVGHPNLRLNWDPANAYYAGEDPYPYGYSFVKDYVAHVHFKDAITEPNGKRRYVVEGEIRWEDQLRALLSDGYDGFVTIETHCRPKIKSAKATLDRIRRVLEE
;
A
#
# COMPACT_ATOMS: atom_id res chain seq x y z
N THR A 1 15.84 5.15 4.02
CA THR A 1 15.85 5.44 2.55
C THR A 1 14.77 6.45 2.26
N SER A 2 14.97 7.39 1.39
CA SER A 2 14.00 8.46 1.08
C SER A 2 13.82 8.58 -0.44
N ALA A 3 12.61 8.93 -0.89
CA ALA A 3 12.36 9.22 -2.31
C ALA A 3 13.27 10.32 -2.87
N LYS A 4 13.79 11.21 -2.02
CA LYS A 4 14.78 12.23 -2.40
C LYS A 4 16.11 11.63 -2.84
N ASP A 5 16.47 10.46 -2.31
CA ASP A 5 17.74 9.77 -2.58
C ASP A 5 17.59 8.77 -3.73
N CYS A 6 16.40 8.67 -4.34
CA CYS A 6 16.16 7.78 -5.46
C CYS A 6 16.96 8.23 -6.67
N PRO A 7 17.90 7.40 -7.19
CA PRO A 7 18.71 7.73 -8.35
C PRO A 7 17.84 8.04 -9.60
N ASP A 8 18.27 9.00 -10.40
CA ASP A 8 17.54 9.38 -11.61
C ASP A 8 17.34 8.22 -12.59
N ILE A 9 18.30 7.29 -12.65
CA ILE A 9 18.15 6.09 -13.47
C ILE A 9 16.95 5.23 -13.08
N VAL A 10 16.61 5.16 -11.78
CA VAL A 10 15.42 4.41 -11.31
C VAL A 10 14.15 5.13 -11.76
N VAL A 11 14.13 6.46 -11.67
CA VAL A 11 13.00 7.29 -12.13
C VAL A 11 12.78 7.11 -13.63
N ASP A 12 13.85 7.13 -14.42
CA ASP A 12 13.78 6.96 -15.87
C ASP A 12 13.32 5.55 -16.26
N LEU A 13 13.80 4.52 -15.59
CA LEU A 13 13.35 3.14 -15.80
C LEU A 13 11.87 2.95 -15.44
N LEU A 14 11.40 3.53 -14.35
CA LEU A 14 9.98 3.51 -13.99
C LEU A 14 9.11 4.24 -15.02
N ARG A 15 9.59 5.37 -15.54
CA ARG A 15 8.90 6.13 -16.58
C ARG A 15 8.76 5.32 -17.87
N GLU A 16 9.85 4.70 -18.33
CA GLU A 16 9.82 3.83 -19.50
C GLU A 16 8.94 2.58 -19.29
N ALA A 17 8.98 1.98 -18.10
CA ALA A 17 8.10 0.88 -17.76
C ALA A 17 6.62 1.30 -17.79
N ALA A 18 6.29 2.47 -17.22
CA ALA A 18 4.93 3.01 -17.24
C ALA A 18 4.42 3.29 -18.66
N LYS A 19 5.28 3.82 -19.56
CA LYS A 19 4.95 4.00 -20.98
C LYS A 19 4.63 2.67 -21.67
N LYS A 20 5.50 1.68 -21.51
CA LYS A 20 5.30 0.35 -22.11
C LYS A 20 4.05 -0.35 -21.59
N ALA A 21 3.77 -0.21 -20.28
CA ALA A 21 2.55 -0.74 -19.69
C ALA A 21 1.31 -0.06 -20.27
N ALA A 22 1.35 1.27 -20.46
CA ALA A 22 0.26 2.01 -21.08
C ALA A 22 -0.01 1.59 -22.53
N GLU A 23 1.03 1.30 -23.31
CA GLU A 23 0.90 0.77 -24.69
C GLU A 23 0.21 -0.60 -24.72
N ALA A 24 0.28 -1.35 -23.63
CA ALA A 24 -0.35 -2.66 -23.48
C ALA A 24 -1.70 -2.62 -22.73
N ASP A 25 -2.22 -1.42 -22.42
CA ASP A 25 -3.43 -1.21 -21.60
C ASP A 25 -3.32 -1.87 -20.21
N ILE A 26 -2.13 -1.80 -19.62
CA ILE A 26 -1.82 -2.32 -18.28
C ILE A 26 -1.44 -1.16 -17.36
N THR A 27 -2.11 -1.02 -16.22
CA THR A 27 -1.70 -0.08 -15.18
C THR A 27 -0.47 -0.59 -14.44
N LEU A 28 0.59 0.21 -14.35
CA LEU A 28 1.74 -0.10 -13.51
C LEU A 28 1.49 0.43 -12.09
N ALA A 29 1.47 -0.46 -11.11
CA ALA A 29 1.25 -0.11 -9.72
C ALA A 29 2.53 -0.28 -8.89
N LEU A 30 3.08 0.81 -8.38
CA LEU A 30 4.22 0.83 -7.47
C LEU A 30 3.75 0.49 -6.06
N GLU A 31 4.30 -0.55 -5.45
CA GLU A 31 4.05 -0.84 -4.04
C GLU A 31 4.95 0.00 -3.14
N ASN A 32 4.38 0.59 -2.08
CA ASN A 32 5.21 1.15 -1.02
C ASN A 32 5.80 0.00 -0.17
N GLU A 33 7.14 -0.02 -0.05
CA GLU A 33 7.85 -1.06 0.68
C GLU A 33 8.89 -0.43 1.61
N HIS A 34 8.82 -0.72 2.90
CA HIS A 34 9.55 -0.04 3.98
C HIS A 34 11.09 -0.09 3.85
N ILE A 35 11.64 -0.93 2.99
CA ILE A 35 13.08 -1.01 2.69
C ILE A 35 13.45 -0.30 1.37
N CYS A 36 12.49 0.24 0.63
CA CYS A 36 12.67 0.86 -0.67
C CYS A 36 12.64 2.40 -0.59
N PHE A 37 12.78 3.08 -1.74
CA PHE A 37 12.69 4.54 -1.81
C PHE A 37 11.27 5.06 -1.61
N ALA A 38 10.26 4.26 -1.98
CA ALA A 38 8.85 4.50 -1.72
C ALA A 38 8.44 3.71 -0.45
N ASP A 39 8.99 4.06 0.71
CA ASP A 39 8.83 3.32 1.96
C ASP A 39 7.53 3.67 2.70
N ASN A 40 6.93 4.81 2.41
CA ASN A 40 5.72 5.31 3.05
C ASN A 40 4.87 6.13 2.07
N ALA A 41 3.72 6.65 2.51
CA ALA A 41 2.80 7.42 1.69
C ALA A 41 3.47 8.62 1.03
N VAL A 42 4.14 9.45 1.83
CA VAL A 42 4.75 10.70 1.36
C VAL A 42 5.85 10.44 0.33
N ASN A 43 6.70 9.43 0.55
CA ASN A 43 7.77 9.08 -0.37
C ASN A 43 7.25 8.38 -1.62
N SER A 44 6.16 7.63 -1.53
CA SER A 44 5.49 7.02 -2.69
C SER A 44 4.94 8.07 -3.64
N VAL A 45 4.20 9.05 -3.11
CA VAL A 45 3.67 10.17 -3.92
C VAL A 45 4.81 10.96 -4.57
N ARG A 46 5.86 11.30 -3.81
CA ARG A 46 7.03 12.02 -4.34
C ARG A 46 7.70 11.27 -5.50
N LEU A 47 7.82 9.95 -5.38
CA LEU A 47 8.44 9.15 -6.45
C LEU A 47 7.54 9.07 -7.67
N ILE A 48 6.23 8.85 -7.50
CA ILE A 48 5.26 8.81 -8.59
C ILE A 48 5.23 10.16 -9.33
N ASP A 49 5.20 11.27 -8.59
CA ASP A 49 5.22 12.63 -9.16
C ASP A 49 6.54 12.91 -9.90
N LYS A 50 7.70 12.47 -9.35
CA LYS A 50 9.01 12.59 -10.00
C LYS A 50 9.08 11.79 -11.31
N VAL A 51 8.47 10.61 -11.37
CA VAL A 51 8.31 9.82 -12.59
C VAL A 51 7.43 10.55 -13.60
N GLY A 52 6.34 11.18 -13.15
CA GLY A 52 5.49 12.05 -13.96
C GLY A 52 4.78 11.34 -15.11
N HIS A 53 4.39 10.09 -14.96
CA HIS A 53 3.63 9.34 -15.95
C HIS A 53 2.28 8.88 -15.37
N PRO A 54 1.13 9.21 -15.99
CA PRO A 54 -0.19 8.96 -15.42
C PRO A 54 -0.52 7.48 -15.23
N ASN A 55 0.14 6.60 -15.98
CA ASN A 55 -0.04 5.15 -15.89
C ASN A 55 0.79 4.49 -14.77
N LEU A 56 1.62 5.27 -14.04
CA LEU A 56 2.23 4.82 -12.79
C LEU A 56 1.31 5.21 -11.64
N ARG A 57 0.72 4.23 -11.02
CA ARG A 57 -0.20 4.37 -9.89
C ARG A 57 0.41 3.72 -8.65
N LEU A 58 -0.33 3.69 -7.55
CA LEU A 58 0.11 3.10 -6.28
C LEU A 58 -0.62 1.79 -6.00
N ASN A 59 0.12 0.77 -5.62
CA ASN A 59 -0.37 -0.35 -4.83
C ASN A 59 -0.16 0.01 -3.35
N TRP A 60 -1.21 0.46 -2.68
CA TRP A 60 -1.15 0.93 -1.30
C TRP A 60 -1.10 -0.23 -0.32
N ASP A 61 -0.01 -0.29 0.45
CA ASP A 61 0.18 -1.22 1.55
C ASP A 61 0.33 -0.45 2.88
N PRO A 62 -0.75 -0.32 3.65
CA PRO A 62 -0.73 0.31 4.97
C PRO A 62 0.25 -0.32 5.97
N ALA A 63 0.46 -1.65 5.89
CA ALA A 63 1.38 -2.30 6.82
C ALA A 63 2.84 -1.98 6.51
N ASN A 64 3.20 -1.81 5.25
CA ASN A 64 4.54 -1.33 4.88
C ASN A 64 4.78 0.11 5.34
N ALA A 65 3.78 0.99 5.22
CA ALA A 65 3.85 2.35 5.78
C ALA A 65 3.99 2.33 7.31
N TYR A 66 3.23 1.48 8.00
CA TYR A 66 3.37 1.25 9.43
C TYR A 66 4.78 0.76 9.80
N TYR A 67 5.37 -0.18 9.04
CA TYR A 67 6.74 -0.63 9.24
C TYR A 67 7.77 0.47 9.00
N ALA A 68 7.51 1.42 8.11
CA ALA A 68 8.33 2.61 7.91
C ALA A 68 8.19 3.66 9.03
N GLY A 69 7.26 3.47 9.98
CA GLY A 69 7.03 4.35 11.11
C GLY A 69 6.00 5.44 10.86
N GLU A 70 5.21 5.32 9.80
CA GLU A 70 4.11 6.22 9.48
C GLU A 70 2.80 5.70 10.07
N ASP A 71 1.89 6.61 10.46
CA ASP A 71 0.48 6.27 10.69
C ASP A 71 -0.20 6.11 9.32
N PRO A 72 -0.55 4.86 8.90
CA PRO A 72 -1.07 4.65 7.56
C PRO A 72 -2.46 5.25 7.36
N TYR A 73 -3.28 5.36 8.42
CA TYR A 73 -4.62 5.95 8.38
C TYR A 73 -4.94 6.71 9.67
N PRO A 74 -5.40 7.96 9.59
CA PRO A 74 -5.78 8.68 8.37
C PRO A 74 -4.61 9.37 7.66
N TYR A 75 -3.46 9.52 8.32
CA TYR A 75 -2.38 10.38 7.86
C TYR A 75 -1.84 9.93 6.50
N GLY A 76 -1.28 8.73 6.39
CA GLY A 76 -0.70 8.22 5.14
C GLY A 76 -1.71 8.20 4.01
N TYR A 77 -2.91 7.68 4.27
CA TYR A 77 -3.98 7.60 3.26
C TYR A 77 -4.37 8.96 2.69
N SER A 78 -4.33 10.02 3.48
CA SER A 78 -4.67 11.38 3.01
C SER A 78 -3.77 11.87 1.86
N PHE A 79 -2.54 11.37 1.76
CA PHE A 79 -1.62 11.70 0.67
C PHE A 79 -1.81 10.82 -0.57
N VAL A 80 -2.17 9.55 -0.36
CA VAL A 80 -2.12 8.56 -1.44
C VAL A 80 -3.46 8.29 -2.11
N LYS A 81 -4.58 8.66 -1.54
CA LYS A 81 -5.92 8.27 -1.99
C LYS A 81 -6.19 8.47 -3.48
N ASP A 82 -5.68 9.56 -4.06
CA ASP A 82 -5.85 9.87 -5.48
C ASP A 82 -4.91 9.08 -6.41
N TYR A 83 -3.93 8.37 -5.84
CA TYR A 83 -2.93 7.58 -6.57
C TYR A 83 -3.23 6.08 -6.53
N VAL A 84 -4.07 5.62 -5.62
CA VAL A 84 -4.32 4.17 -5.38
C VAL A 84 -4.99 3.53 -6.58
N ALA A 85 -4.39 2.47 -7.10
CA ALA A 85 -4.96 1.58 -8.11
C ALA A 85 -5.13 0.15 -7.59
N HIS A 86 -4.40 -0.21 -6.53
CA HIS A 86 -4.47 -1.51 -5.88
C HIS A 86 -4.21 -1.37 -4.39
N VAL A 87 -4.72 -2.29 -3.57
CA VAL A 87 -4.50 -2.30 -2.12
C VAL A 87 -4.04 -3.67 -1.67
N HIS A 88 -2.96 -3.73 -0.91
CA HIS A 88 -2.56 -4.91 -0.16
C HIS A 88 -3.07 -4.84 1.28
N PHE A 89 -3.81 -5.87 1.69
CA PHE A 89 -4.28 -6.03 3.06
C PHE A 89 -3.34 -6.94 3.83
N LYS A 90 -2.59 -6.40 4.73
CA LYS A 90 -1.89 -7.11 5.81
C LYS A 90 -1.86 -6.26 7.06
N ASP A 91 -1.74 -6.87 8.21
CA ASP A 91 -1.80 -6.17 9.48
C ASP A 91 -0.57 -6.47 10.34
N ALA A 92 -0.27 -5.56 11.25
CA ALA A 92 0.92 -5.60 12.07
C ALA A 92 0.68 -5.02 13.46
N ILE A 93 1.56 -5.40 14.39
CA ILE A 93 1.65 -4.81 15.74
C ILE A 93 3.08 -4.38 16.03
N THR A 94 3.22 -3.47 16.99
CA THR A 94 4.50 -3.19 17.64
C THR A 94 4.56 -3.91 18.98
N GLU A 95 5.47 -4.85 19.11
CA GLU A 95 5.71 -5.59 20.37
C GLU A 95 6.31 -4.67 21.44
N PRO A 96 6.23 -5.02 22.75
CA PRO A 96 6.78 -4.21 23.84
C PRO A 96 8.29 -3.91 23.72
N ASN A 97 9.03 -4.73 22.98
CA ASN A 97 10.46 -4.54 22.69
C ASN A 97 10.72 -3.58 21.50
N GLY A 98 9.67 -2.99 20.93
CA GLY A 98 9.74 -2.10 19.78
C GLY A 98 9.84 -2.79 18.42
N LYS A 99 9.87 -4.12 18.37
CA LYS A 99 9.87 -4.86 17.10
C LYS A 99 8.46 -4.93 16.51
N ARG A 100 8.37 -4.75 15.20
CA ARG A 100 7.13 -4.93 14.47
C ARG A 100 6.98 -6.37 13.98
N ARG A 101 5.75 -6.86 13.99
CA ARG A 101 5.42 -8.22 13.57
C ARG A 101 4.09 -8.23 12.83
N TYR A 102 4.02 -8.97 11.73
CA TYR A 102 2.76 -9.20 11.02
C TYR A 102 1.85 -10.12 11.82
N VAL A 103 0.57 -9.77 11.85
CA VAL A 103 -0.51 -10.49 12.52
C VAL A 103 -1.76 -10.50 11.64
N VAL A 104 -2.75 -11.32 12.01
CA VAL A 104 -4.04 -11.35 11.29
C VAL A 104 -4.90 -10.14 11.67
N GLU A 105 -4.83 -9.71 12.92
CA GLU A 105 -5.55 -8.56 13.47
C GLU A 105 -4.59 -7.79 14.37
N GLY A 106 -4.27 -6.58 13.98
CA GLY A 106 -3.20 -5.78 14.57
C GLY A 106 -3.65 -4.37 14.92
N GLU A 107 -2.73 -3.42 14.76
CA GLU A 107 -2.89 -2.02 15.17
C GLU A 107 -3.31 -1.10 14.01
N ILE A 108 -3.28 -1.60 12.75
CA ILE A 108 -3.70 -0.82 11.60
C ILE A 108 -5.22 -0.71 11.60
N ARG A 109 -5.72 0.52 11.48
CA ARG A 109 -7.17 0.81 11.50
C ARG A 109 -7.84 0.43 10.17
N TRP A 110 -7.83 -0.88 9.89
CA TRP A 110 -8.30 -1.41 8.62
C TRP A 110 -9.78 -1.17 8.36
N GLU A 111 -10.62 -1.23 9.38
CA GLU A 111 -12.05 -0.98 9.26
C GLU A 111 -12.32 0.45 8.78
N ASP A 112 -11.61 1.43 9.36
CA ASP A 112 -11.71 2.83 8.95
C ASP A 112 -11.11 3.04 7.55
N GLN A 113 -9.98 2.40 7.25
CA GLN A 113 -9.33 2.46 5.95
C GLN A 113 -10.23 1.89 4.83
N LEU A 114 -10.89 0.75 5.07
CA LEU A 114 -11.82 0.16 4.10
C LEU A 114 -13.04 1.05 3.87
N ARG A 115 -13.62 1.62 4.93
CA ARG A 115 -14.73 2.58 4.80
C ARG A 115 -14.32 3.83 4.04
N ALA A 116 -13.10 4.33 4.27
CA ALA A 116 -12.58 5.49 3.53
C ALA A 116 -12.38 5.18 2.05
N LEU A 117 -11.81 4.01 1.70
CA LEU A 117 -11.68 3.56 0.32
C LEU A 117 -13.05 3.53 -0.38
N LEU A 118 -14.07 2.94 0.24
CA LEU A 118 -15.42 2.90 -0.29
C LEU A 118 -16.02 4.31 -0.46
N SER A 119 -15.86 5.16 0.56
CA SER A 119 -16.37 6.54 0.54
C SER A 119 -15.72 7.40 -0.54
N ASP A 120 -14.44 7.17 -0.82
CA ASP A 120 -13.68 7.86 -1.87
C ASP A 120 -13.90 7.24 -3.27
N GLY A 121 -14.78 6.23 -3.39
CA GLY A 121 -15.16 5.62 -4.65
C GLY A 121 -14.14 4.63 -5.21
N TYR A 122 -13.29 4.04 -4.36
CA TYR A 122 -12.38 3.00 -4.80
C TYR A 122 -13.13 1.74 -5.21
N ASP A 123 -12.96 1.31 -6.46
CA ASP A 123 -13.61 0.16 -7.09
C ASP A 123 -12.61 -0.96 -7.50
N GLY A 124 -11.34 -0.81 -7.08
CA GLY A 124 -10.27 -1.77 -7.36
C GLY A 124 -10.28 -2.98 -6.41
N PHE A 125 -9.23 -3.76 -6.49
CA PHE A 125 -9.07 -4.96 -5.67
C PHE A 125 -8.34 -4.68 -4.36
N VAL A 126 -8.79 -5.34 -3.28
CA VAL A 126 -8.07 -5.46 -2.01
C VAL A 126 -7.53 -6.87 -1.91
N THR A 127 -6.23 -7.03 -2.12
CA THR A 127 -5.57 -8.35 -2.12
C THR A 127 -5.01 -8.67 -0.74
N ILE A 128 -5.33 -9.84 -0.22
CA ILE A 128 -4.81 -10.30 1.07
C ILE A 128 -3.37 -10.80 0.88
N GLU A 129 -2.42 -10.07 1.45
CA GLU A 129 -1.01 -10.43 1.49
C GLU A 129 -0.60 -10.89 2.89
N THR A 130 -1.03 -12.09 3.30
CA THR A 130 -0.70 -12.57 4.64
C THR A 130 0.74 -13.08 4.77
N HIS A 131 1.46 -12.56 5.75
CA HIS A 131 2.74 -13.09 6.23
C HIS A 131 2.58 -14.05 7.42
N CYS A 132 1.36 -14.23 7.92
CA CYS A 132 1.04 -15.10 9.05
C CYS A 132 0.96 -16.58 8.64
N ARG A 133 1.24 -17.46 9.59
CA ARG A 133 1.11 -18.92 9.40
C ARG A 133 0.09 -19.50 10.37
N PRO A 134 -0.67 -20.53 10.00
CA PRO A 134 -0.77 -21.18 8.68
C PRO A 134 -1.42 -20.26 7.64
N LYS A 135 -0.82 -20.11 6.45
CA LYS A 135 -1.23 -19.09 5.46
C LYS A 135 -2.72 -19.14 5.10
N ILE A 136 -3.25 -20.33 4.77
CA ILE A 136 -4.66 -20.49 4.36
C ILE A 136 -5.62 -20.06 5.49
N LYS A 137 -5.34 -20.47 6.73
CA LYS A 137 -6.17 -20.11 7.90
C LYS A 137 -6.13 -18.60 8.12
N SER A 138 -4.96 -18.02 8.06
CA SER A 138 -4.75 -16.57 8.25
C SER A 138 -5.44 -15.76 7.16
N ALA A 139 -5.27 -16.14 5.89
CA ALA A 139 -5.93 -15.46 4.77
C ALA A 139 -7.46 -15.54 4.87
N LYS A 140 -8.01 -16.70 5.29
CA LYS A 140 -9.45 -16.85 5.50
C LYS A 140 -9.95 -15.93 6.61
N ALA A 141 -9.27 -15.87 7.75
CA ALA A 141 -9.65 -14.99 8.86
C ALA A 141 -9.60 -13.50 8.44
N THR A 142 -8.59 -13.10 7.65
CA THR A 142 -8.53 -11.75 7.08
C THR A 142 -9.69 -11.49 6.12
N LEU A 143 -10.03 -12.43 5.25
CA LEU A 143 -11.17 -12.31 4.34
C LEU A 143 -12.49 -12.13 5.09
N ASP A 144 -12.70 -12.91 6.16
CA ASP A 144 -13.89 -12.81 7.00
C ASP A 144 -13.96 -11.44 7.72
N ARG A 145 -12.82 -10.85 8.08
CA ARG A 145 -12.74 -9.48 8.62
C ARG A 145 -13.12 -8.43 7.58
N ILE A 146 -12.59 -8.52 6.36
CA ILE A 146 -12.93 -7.59 5.26
C ILE A 146 -14.42 -7.65 4.96
N ARG A 147 -15.00 -8.85 4.83
CA ARG A 147 -16.43 -9.03 4.52
C ARG A 147 -17.34 -8.38 5.55
N ARG A 148 -17.03 -8.49 6.84
CA ARG A 148 -17.82 -7.85 7.89
C ARG A 148 -17.94 -6.33 7.69
N VAL A 149 -16.87 -5.67 7.24
CA VAL A 149 -16.89 -4.22 6.98
C VAL A 149 -17.71 -3.88 5.74
N LEU A 150 -17.69 -4.75 4.72
CA LEU A 150 -18.42 -4.52 3.46
C LEU A 150 -19.91 -4.83 3.55
N GLU A 151 -20.33 -5.57 4.57
CA GLU A 151 -21.73 -5.98 4.81
C GLU A 151 -22.47 -5.04 5.78
N GLU A 152 -21.77 -4.07 6.41
CA GLU A 152 -22.32 -3.00 7.24
C GLU A 152 -22.89 -1.85 6.41
#